data_175a8309cf9e656a73c7dd9421a88cf9
#
_entry.id   175a8309cf9e656a73c7dd9421a88cf9
#
_cell.length_a   1.000
_cell.length_b   1.000
_cell.length_c   1.000
_cell.angle_alpha   90.00
_cell.angle_beta   90.00
_cell.angle_gamma   90.00
#
_symmetry.space_group_name_H-M   'P 1'
#
loop_
_entity.id
_entity.type
_entity.pdbx_description
1 polymer ?
#
loop_
_entity_poly.entity_id
_entity_poly.type
_entity_poly.pdbx_seq_one_letter_code
_entity_poly.pdbx_strand_id
1 'polypeptide(L)'
;PHQPSDPDAQEGVIELIGGNNFEAALDDLLGFNRIWLIWWFDKNKTWNPKVLPPRGAKQKRGVFATRSPHRPNPIGITAVALKGIKGRRLMIGPCDLVDGTPILDIKPYLPLVDAFPEAKIGWLASVEHALRESPRFEVQLSKHAEKQLLWLAAEHEVRFFERARTILERDPSPHRTRRIVLMPSGESRMSCGAWRVFYTVSGQNVSVSRITCGYPMKSLLASATLEKPIPDQLAQIAFLKVWPDP
;
A
#
# COMPACT_ATOMS: atom_id res chain seq x y z
N PRO A 1 -1.50 3.00 2.14
CA PRO A 1 -0.10 2.79 2.53
C PRO A 1 0.40 1.51 1.89
N HIS A 2 1.57 1.59 1.26
CA HIS A 2 2.25 0.45 0.66
C HIS A 2 2.96 -0.33 1.77
N GLN A 3 3.13 -1.63 1.58
CA GLN A 3 3.98 -2.39 2.52
C GLN A 3 5.45 -2.27 2.09
N PRO A 4 6.42 -2.42 3.01
CA PRO A 4 7.85 -2.32 2.68
C PRO A 4 8.32 -3.30 1.60
N SER A 5 7.58 -4.40 1.40
CA SER A 5 7.82 -5.40 0.35
C SER A 5 7.08 -5.10 -0.97
N ASP A 6 6.39 -3.97 -1.07
CA ASP A 6 5.69 -3.57 -2.29
C ASP A 6 6.73 -3.02 -3.30
N PRO A 7 6.79 -3.52 -4.54
CA PRO A 7 7.72 -3.01 -5.56
C PRO A 7 7.56 -1.51 -5.84
N ASP A 8 6.35 -0.97 -5.63
CA ASP A 8 6.04 0.45 -5.83
C ASP A 8 6.26 1.29 -4.56
N ALA A 9 6.79 0.71 -3.48
CA ALA A 9 7.07 1.45 -2.26
C ALA A 9 8.23 2.41 -2.48
N GLN A 10 7.96 3.70 -2.35
CA GLN A 10 8.95 4.76 -2.57
C GLN A 10 9.91 4.89 -1.39
N GLU A 11 11.14 5.27 -1.68
CA GLU A 11 12.11 5.73 -0.68
C GLU A 11 11.56 6.97 0.04
N GLY A 12 11.89 7.10 1.32
CA GLY A 12 11.42 8.20 2.15
C GLY A 12 12.56 9.05 2.70
N VAL A 13 12.20 10.22 3.21
CA VAL A 13 13.10 11.07 3.96
C VAL A 13 12.45 11.40 5.31
N ILE A 14 13.19 11.18 6.39
CA ILE A 14 12.82 11.68 7.72
C ILE A 14 13.57 12.98 7.94
N GLU A 15 12.83 14.03 8.28
CA GLU A 15 13.40 15.33 8.60
C GLU A 15 13.24 15.62 10.09
N LEU A 16 14.36 15.77 10.80
CA LEU A 16 14.37 16.09 12.22
C LEU A 16 14.14 17.59 12.44
N ILE A 17 13.36 17.91 13.47
CA ILE A 17 13.05 19.30 13.86
C ILE A 17 14.35 20.03 14.23
N GLY A 18 14.50 21.27 13.78
CA GLY A 18 15.66 22.10 14.11
C GLY A 18 15.66 22.64 15.54
N GLY A 19 16.83 23.08 16.01
CA GLY A 19 16.97 23.80 17.27
C GLY A 19 17.13 22.94 18.53
N ASN A 20 17.16 21.59 18.40
CA ASN A 20 17.30 20.67 19.54
C ASN A 20 18.59 19.82 19.49
N ASN A 21 19.56 20.22 18.67
CA ASN A 21 20.82 19.49 18.47
C ASN A 21 20.65 17.98 18.14
N PHE A 22 19.61 17.65 17.37
CA PHE A 22 19.37 16.27 16.95
C PHE A 22 20.45 15.76 16.00
N GLU A 23 21.22 16.64 15.38
CA GLU A 23 22.37 16.28 14.54
C GLU A 23 23.39 15.43 15.32
N ALA A 24 23.70 15.82 16.56
CA ALA A 24 24.61 15.04 17.42
C ALA A 24 24.02 13.69 17.84
N ALA A 25 22.70 13.57 17.90
CA ALA A 25 22.04 12.28 18.19
C ALA A 25 22.10 11.30 17.01
N LEU A 26 22.53 11.72 15.83
CA LEU A 26 22.70 10.89 14.64
C LEU A 26 24.13 10.31 14.52
N ASP A 27 25.04 10.70 15.42
CA ASP A 27 26.39 10.19 15.42
C ASP A 27 26.36 8.66 15.54
N ASP A 28 27.24 7.98 14.79
CA ASP A 28 27.37 6.52 14.70
C ASP A 28 26.17 5.77 14.09
N LEU A 29 25.04 6.45 13.83
CA LEU A 29 23.83 5.78 13.28
C LEU A 29 24.07 5.20 11.88
N LEU A 30 24.97 5.77 11.07
CA LEU A 30 25.33 5.26 9.74
C LEU A 30 26.01 3.89 9.77
N GLY A 31 26.50 3.44 10.93
CA GLY A 31 27.02 2.09 11.13
C GLY A 31 25.94 1.00 11.04
N PHE A 32 24.66 1.38 11.11
CA PHE A 32 23.53 0.46 11.04
C PHE A 32 22.86 0.55 9.66
N ASN A 33 22.66 -0.59 9.03
CA ASN A 33 21.95 -0.66 7.75
C ASN A 33 20.41 -0.67 7.90
N ARG A 34 19.93 -0.81 9.14
CA ARG A 34 18.50 -0.84 9.47
C ARG A 34 18.21 -0.17 10.80
N ILE A 35 17.08 0.55 10.85
CA ILE A 35 16.62 1.27 12.04
C ILE A 35 15.15 0.98 12.31
N TRP A 36 14.75 1.05 13.57
CA TRP A 36 13.36 1.13 14.01
C TRP A 36 12.90 2.57 13.95
N LEU A 37 11.73 2.80 13.34
CA LEU A 37 10.97 4.03 13.46
C LEU A 37 9.79 3.77 14.40
N ILE A 38 9.70 4.56 15.45
CA ILE A 38 8.56 4.63 16.35
C ILE A 38 7.79 5.88 15.95
N TRP A 39 6.52 5.75 15.62
CA TRP A 39 5.76 6.82 14.99
C TRP A 39 4.31 6.85 15.46
N TRP A 40 3.60 7.93 15.19
CA TRP A 40 2.26 8.17 15.66
C TRP A 40 1.23 8.11 14.54
N PHE A 41 0.13 7.37 14.78
CA PHE A 41 -1.05 7.39 13.91
C PHE A 41 -1.88 8.66 14.17
N ASP A 42 -1.34 9.82 13.83
CA ASP A 42 -1.89 11.16 14.11
C ASP A 42 -3.31 11.38 13.57
N LYS A 43 -3.63 10.70 12.45
CA LYS A 43 -4.94 10.78 11.79
C LYS A 43 -6.01 9.89 12.44
N ASN A 44 -5.61 9.03 13.39
CA ASN A 44 -6.54 8.14 14.06
C ASN A 44 -7.03 8.74 15.38
N LYS A 45 -8.33 9.03 15.48
CA LYS A 45 -8.95 9.68 16.64
C LYS A 45 -9.70 8.72 17.57
N THR A 46 -9.80 7.45 17.22
CA THR A 46 -10.62 6.48 17.94
C THR A 46 -9.85 5.19 18.20
N TRP A 47 -10.20 4.49 19.25
CA TRP A 47 -9.72 3.14 19.50
C TRP A 47 -10.87 2.14 19.64
N ASN A 48 -10.59 0.87 19.39
CA ASN A 48 -11.54 -0.21 19.52
C ASN A 48 -10.87 -1.42 20.19
N PRO A 49 -11.48 -2.06 21.19
CA PRO A 49 -10.89 -3.21 21.86
C PRO A 49 -10.75 -4.42 20.93
N LYS A 50 -11.61 -4.51 19.91
CA LYS A 50 -11.55 -5.56 18.88
C LYS A 50 -11.65 -4.95 17.49
N VAL A 51 -10.79 -5.39 16.58
CA VAL A 51 -10.72 -4.94 15.19
C VAL A 51 -10.79 -6.14 14.25
N LEU A 52 -11.28 -5.93 13.03
CA LEU A 52 -11.22 -6.91 11.97
C LEU A 52 -9.93 -6.67 11.15
N PRO A 53 -8.94 -7.58 11.22
CA PRO A 53 -7.72 -7.44 10.44
C PRO A 53 -8.00 -7.48 8.94
N PRO A 54 -7.23 -6.72 8.11
CA PRO A 54 -7.49 -6.60 6.68
C PRO A 54 -7.15 -7.86 5.87
N ARG A 55 -6.39 -8.80 6.42
CA ARG A 55 -5.93 -10.00 5.72
C ARG A 55 -6.55 -11.25 6.32
N GLY A 56 -7.37 -11.95 5.52
CA GLY A 56 -7.82 -13.33 5.76
C GLY A 56 -8.59 -13.60 7.05
N ALA A 57 -8.74 -12.63 7.92
CA ALA A 57 -9.44 -12.82 9.19
C ALA A 57 -10.95 -12.66 8.99
N LYS A 58 -11.70 -13.73 9.22
CA LYS A 58 -13.17 -13.72 9.26
C LYS A 58 -13.73 -13.23 10.61
N GLN A 59 -12.88 -13.07 11.61
CA GLN A 59 -13.29 -12.73 12.98
C GLN A 59 -12.53 -11.51 13.50
N LYS A 60 -13.19 -10.69 14.32
CA LYS A 60 -12.56 -9.61 15.06
C LYS A 60 -11.54 -10.17 16.05
N ARG A 61 -10.39 -9.55 16.14
CA ARG A 61 -9.29 -9.87 17.06
C ARG A 61 -9.10 -8.75 18.08
N GLY A 62 -8.61 -9.09 19.26
CA GLY A 62 -8.18 -8.08 20.22
C GLY A 62 -7.14 -7.14 19.58
N VAL A 63 -7.25 -5.84 19.81
CA VAL A 63 -6.40 -4.86 19.15
C VAL A 63 -4.92 -5.08 19.43
N PHE A 64 -4.55 -5.54 20.63
CA PHE A 64 -3.17 -5.84 20.99
C PHE A 64 -2.60 -7.09 20.30
N ALA A 65 -3.46 -7.97 19.79
CA ALA A 65 -3.05 -9.10 18.95
C ALA A 65 -2.96 -8.71 17.46
N THR A 66 -2.94 -7.43 17.13
CA THR A 66 -2.87 -6.87 15.76
C THR A 66 -1.93 -5.67 15.73
N ARG A 67 -1.61 -5.19 14.53
CA ARG A 67 -0.91 -3.91 14.30
C ARG A 67 -1.85 -2.81 13.81
N SER A 68 -3.13 -2.87 14.22
CA SER A 68 -4.14 -1.88 13.86
C SER A 68 -3.83 -0.51 14.46
N PRO A 69 -4.13 0.61 13.75
CA PRO A 69 -4.01 1.96 14.28
C PRO A 69 -5.03 2.29 15.40
N HIS A 70 -6.13 1.53 15.50
CA HIS A 70 -7.21 1.80 16.46
C HIS A 70 -6.88 1.33 17.88
N ARG A 71 -5.75 1.81 18.41
CA ARG A 71 -5.17 1.46 19.71
C ARG A 71 -5.40 2.56 20.74
N PRO A 72 -5.36 2.25 22.06
CA PRO A 72 -5.42 3.27 23.10
C PRO A 72 -4.28 4.30 22.97
N ASN A 73 -3.05 3.82 22.75
CA ASN A 73 -1.89 4.60 22.34
C ASN A 73 -1.61 4.29 20.87
N PRO A 74 -1.97 5.19 19.94
CA PRO A 74 -1.89 4.91 18.51
C PRO A 74 -0.45 5.04 17.98
N ILE A 75 0.46 4.26 18.56
CA ILE A 75 1.89 4.20 18.21
C ILE A 75 2.11 3.06 17.22
N GLY A 76 2.84 3.36 16.14
CA GLY A 76 3.33 2.41 15.17
C GLY A 76 4.82 2.15 15.32
N ILE A 77 5.27 1.01 14.81
CA ILE A 77 6.69 0.63 14.73
C ILE A 77 6.96 0.01 13.37
N THR A 78 8.02 0.45 12.70
CA THR A 78 8.41 -0.06 11.37
C THR A 78 9.94 -0.13 11.28
N ALA A 79 10.49 -1.28 10.87
CA ALA A 79 11.90 -1.41 10.57
C ALA A 79 12.16 -1.01 9.11
N VAL A 80 13.04 -0.03 8.90
CA VAL A 80 13.38 0.47 7.56
C VAL A 80 14.88 0.37 7.30
N ALA A 81 15.27 0.27 6.03
CA ALA A 81 16.68 0.40 5.66
C ALA A 81 17.11 1.87 5.83
N LEU A 82 18.25 2.10 6.44
CA LEU A 82 18.91 3.39 6.46
C LEU A 82 19.84 3.47 5.22
N LYS A 83 19.62 4.47 4.37
CA LYS A 83 20.37 4.66 3.12
C LYS A 83 21.45 5.74 3.24
N GLY A 84 21.25 6.69 4.14
CA GLY A 84 22.20 7.78 4.35
C GLY A 84 21.66 8.85 5.28
N ILE A 85 22.56 9.73 5.72
CA ILE A 85 22.24 10.88 6.57
C ILE A 85 22.91 12.11 5.95
N LYS A 86 22.16 13.22 5.86
CA LYS A 86 22.68 14.52 5.45
C LYS A 86 22.11 15.62 6.35
N GLY A 87 22.91 16.11 7.28
CA GLY A 87 22.45 17.02 8.33
C GLY A 87 21.32 16.37 9.12
N ARG A 88 20.16 17.00 9.19
CA ARG A 88 18.96 16.51 9.90
C ARG A 88 18.06 15.59 9.05
N ARG A 89 18.50 15.18 7.86
CA ARG A 89 17.71 14.37 6.93
C ARG A 89 18.27 12.97 6.85
N LEU A 90 17.43 11.98 7.16
CA LEU A 90 17.75 10.57 7.01
C LEU A 90 17.03 10.04 5.76
N MET A 91 17.79 9.56 4.80
CA MET A 91 17.27 8.84 3.62
C MET A 91 16.99 7.41 4.02
N ILE A 92 15.77 6.95 3.84
CA ILE A 92 15.34 5.59 4.21
C ILE A 92 14.81 4.83 3.00
N GLY A 93 14.93 3.52 3.06
CA GLY A 93 14.32 2.64 2.08
C GLY A 93 12.79 2.68 2.13
N PRO A 94 12.14 1.90 1.24
CA PRO A 94 10.69 1.81 1.17
C PRO A 94 10.03 1.53 2.50
N CYS A 95 8.95 2.25 2.82
CA CYS A 95 8.17 2.09 4.04
C CYS A 95 6.67 2.26 3.78
N ASP A 96 5.86 1.90 4.77
CA ASP A 96 4.40 1.97 4.73
C ASP A 96 3.83 3.23 5.41
N LEU A 97 4.68 4.18 5.76
CA LEU A 97 4.25 5.44 6.36
C LEU A 97 3.60 6.36 5.33
N VAL A 98 2.61 7.10 5.78
CA VAL A 98 1.99 8.17 5.00
C VAL A 98 2.84 9.43 5.14
N ASP A 99 2.96 10.19 4.07
CA ASP A 99 3.67 11.47 4.10
C ASP A 99 3.14 12.40 5.22
N GLY A 100 4.06 13.06 5.92
CA GLY A 100 3.75 13.88 7.08
C GLY A 100 3.47 13.11 8.38
N THR A 101 3.71 11.78 8.41
CA THR A 101 3.56 10.99 9.66
C THR A 101 4.59 11.44 10.70
N PRO A 102 4.18 11.82 11.93
CA PRO A 102 5.09 12.20 12.98
C PRO A 102 5.94 11.01 13.45
N ILE A 103 7.27 11.18 13.46
CA ILE A 103 8.22 10.23 14.04
C ILE A 103 8.47 10.64 15.48
N LEU A 104 8.29 9.70 16.40
CA LEU A 104 8.45 9.92 17.84
C LEU A 104 9.86 9.57 18.31
N ASP A 105 10.47 8.52 17.73
CA ASP A 105 11.79 8.03 18.14
C ASP A 105 12.43 7.20 17.01
N ILE A 106 13.76 7.11 17.04
CA ILE A 106 14.58 6.30 16.14
C ILE A 106 15.50 5.43 16.99
N LYS A 107 15.58 4.14 16.69
CA LYS A 107 16.49 3.21 17.37
C LYS A 107 17.23 2.34 16.35
N PRO A 108 18.47 1.92 16.63
CA PRO A 108 19.14 0.93 15.80
C PRO A 108 18.37 -0.41 15.82
N TYR A 109 18.32 -1.10 14.68
CA TYR A 109 17.84 -2.47 14.61
C TYR A 109 18.99 -3.43 14.86
N LEU A 110 18.86 -4.27 15.89
CA LEU A 110 19.88 -5.21 16.33
C LEU A 110 19.40 -6.65 16.06
N PRO A 111 19.85 -7.32 14.98
CA PRO A 111 19.36 -8.66 14.62
C PRO A 111 19.47 -9.69 15.76
N LEU A 112 20.50 -9.59 16.58
CA LEU A 112 20.71 -10.51 17.71
C LEU A 112 19.67 -10.36 18.84
N VAL A 113 19.00 -9.21 18.91
CA VAL A 113 18.03 -8.88 19.97
C VAL A 113 16.62 -8.77 19.42
N ASP A 114 16.46 -8.26 18.19
CA ASP A 114 15.16 -7.90 17.61
C ASP A 114 14.56 -8.99 16.72
N ALA A 115 15.34 -10.01 16.31
CA ALA A 115 14.88 -11.04 15.39
C ALA A 115 14.69 -12.38 16.10
N PHE A 116 13.44 -12.86 16.12
CA PHE A 116 13.07 -14.19 16.64
C PHE A 116 12.31 -14.97 15.55
N PRO A 117 12.99 -15.55 14.55
CA PRO A 117 12.36 -16.21 13.41
C PRO A 117 11.41 -17.35 13.81
N GLU A 118 11.73 -18.05 14.91
CA GLU A 118 10.95 -19.18 15.43
C GLU A 118 9.79 -18.78 16.35
N ALA A 119 9.57 -17.48 16.53
CA ALA A 119 8.48 -17.00 17.40
C ALA A 119 7.12 -17.40 16.83
N LYS A 120 6.23 -17.89 17.69
CA LYS A 120 4.85 -18.23 17.31
C LYS A 120 4.10 -16.97 16.87
N ILE A 121 3.45 -17.04 15.72
CA ILE A 121 2.69 -15.93 15.13
C ILE A 121 1.19 -15.94 15.48
N GLY A 122 0.80 -16.78 16.45
CA GLY A 122 -0.55 -16.85 16.99
C GLY A 122 -1.62 -17.14 15.92
N TRP A 123 -2.69 -16.35 15.91
CA TRP A 123 -3.82 -16.52 14.97
C TRP A 123 -3.42 -16.33 13.49
N LEU A 124 -2.29 -15.68 13.20
CA LEU A 124 -1.80 -15.53 11.83
C LEU A 124 -1.37 -16.85 11.21
N ALA A 125 -0.94 -17.85 12.02
CA ALA A 125 -0.51 -19.16 11.50
C ALA A 125 -1.62 -19.84 10.68
N SER A 126 -2.85 -19.84 11.18
CA SER A 126 -3.99 -20.42 10.47
C SER A 126 -4.36 -19.64 9.20
N VAL A 127 -4.18 -18.32 9.22
CA VAL A 127 -4.43 -17.46 8.06
C VAL A 127 -3.38 -17.68 6.98
N GLU A 128 -2.10 -17.75 7.35
CA GLU A 128 -1.01 -18.02 6.41
C GLU A 128 -1.12 -19.42 5.81
N HIS A 129 -1.45 -20.42 6.61
CA HIS A 129 -1.70 -21.78 6.13
C HIS A 129 -2.84 -21.80 5.11
N ALA A 130 -3.99 -21.21 5.45
CA ALA A 130 -5.12 -21.13 4.54
C ALA A 130 -4.77 -20.36 3.24
N LEU A 131 -3.97 -19.30 3.31
CA LEU A 131 -3.52 -18.56 2.13
C LEU A 131 -2.54 -19.33 1.26
N ARG A 132 -1.72 -20.22 1.84
CA ARG A 132 -0.80 -21.10 1.09
C ARG A 132 -1.54 -22.24 0.39
N GLU A 133 -2.56 -22.77 1.02
CA GLU A 133 -3.36 -23.88 0.50
C GLU A 133 -4.51 -23.43 -0.41
N SER A 134 -4.90 -22.17 -0.38
CA SER A 134 -5.93 -21.65 -1.27
C SER A 134 -5.46 -21.72 -2.72
N PRO A 135 -6.25 -22.33 -3.63
CA PRO A 135 -5.92 -22.33 -5.03
C PRO A 135 -5.79 -20.90 -5.53
N ARG A 136 -4.75 -20.63 -6.31
CA ARG A 136 -4.58 -19.32 -6.94
C ARG A 136 -5.59 -19.19 -8.08
N PHE A 137 -6.16 -18.02 -8.20
CA PHE A 137 -6.99 -17.68 -9.34
C PHE A 137 -6.11 -17.43 -10.57
N GLU A 138 -6.56 -17.87 -11.73
CA GLU A 138 -5.94 -17.56 -13.00
C GLU A 138 -6.49 -16.22 -13.50
N VAL A 139 -5.61 -15.23 -13.70
CA VAL A 139 -6.00 -13.88 -14.16
C VAL A 139 -5.74 -13.77 -15.66
N GLN A 140 -6.80 -13.67 -16.43
CA GLN A 140 -6.79 -13.52 -17.89
C GLN A 140 -7.25 -12.12 -18.28
N LEU A 141 -6.56 -11.53 -19.27
CA LEU A 141 -6.93 -10.25 -19.85
C LEU A 141 -7.76 -10.43 -21.12
N SER A 142 -8.82 -9.66 -21.26
CA SER A 142 -9.45 -9.49 -22.56
C SER A 142 -8.47 -8.79 -23.53
N LYS A 143 -8.64 -9.00 -24.84
CA LYS A 143 -7.86 -8.27 -25.86
C LYS A 143 -7.96 -6.75 -25.70
N HIS A 144 -9.10 -6.28 -25.20
CA HIS A 144 -9.32 -4.85 -24.94
C HIS A 144 -8.48 -4.35 -23.75
N ALA A 145 -8.54 -5.04 -22.61
CA ALA A 145 -7.75 -4.70 -21.42
C ALA A 145 -6.24 -4.80 -21.68
N GLU A 146 -5.81 -5.81 -22.43
CA GLU A 146 -4.41 -5.98 -22.83
C GLU A 146 -3.91 -4.79 -23.66
N LYS A 147 -4.69 -4.38 -24.68
CA LYS A 147 -4.37 -3.21 -25.51
C LYS A 147 -4.27 -1.93 -24.69
N GLN A 148 -5.17 -1.74 -23.71
CA GLN A 148 -5.16 -0.59 -22.82
C GLN A 148 -3.88 -0.56 -21.95
N LEU A 149 -3.50 -1.71 -21.37
CA LEU A 149 -2.31 -1.82 -20.51
C LEU A 149 -1.01 -1.65 -21.30
N LEU A 150 -0.93 -2.23 -22.50
CA LEU A 150 0.23 -2.07 -23.38
C LEU A 150 0.41 -0.60 -23.78
N TRP A 151 -0.68 0.08 -24.13
CA TRP A 151 -0.63 1.51 -24.47
C TRP A 151 -0.19 2.37 -23.28
N LEU A 152 -0.73 2.12 -22.08
CA LEU A 152 -0.33 2.84 -20.85
C LEU A 152 1.16 2.65 -20.55
N ALA A 153 1.68 1.45 -20.74
CA ALA A 153 3.07 1.16 -20.50
C ALA A 153 4.00 1.79 -21.55
N ALA A 154 3.59 1.81 -22.83
CA ALA A 154 4.40 2.31 -23.93
C ALA A 154 4.42 3.85 -24.00
N GLU A 155 3.26 4.50 -23.87
CA GLU A 155 3.13 5.95 -24.09
C GLU A 155 3.28 6.79 -22.81
N HIS A 156 3.08 6.18 -21.64
CA HIS A 156 3.03 6.92 -20.38
C HIS A 156 3.85 6.30 -19.24
N GLU A 157 4.57 5.19 -19.50
CA GLU A 157 5.35 4.45 -18.49
C GLU A 157 4.54 3.97 -17.28
N VAL A 158 3.21 3.88 -17.40
CA VAL A 158 2.30 3.49 -16.32
C VAL A 158 2.19 1.97 -16.25
N ARG A 159 2.71 1.37 -15.18
CA ARG A 159 2.79 -0.10 -14.97
C ARG A 159 2.21 -0.51 -13.62
N PHE A 160 0.91 -0.38 -13.43
CA PHE A 160 0.25 -0.69 -12.15
C PHE A 160 -0.34 -2.10 -12.07
N PHE A 161 -0.51 -2.79 -13.21
CA PHE A 161 -1.35 -3.99 -13.30
C PHE A 161 -0.74 -5.21 -12.60
N GLU A 162 0.57 -5.36 -12.53
CA GLU A 162 1.20 -6.50 -11.85
C GLU A 162 0.81 -6.59 -10.37
N ARG A 163 0.65 -5.45 -9.73
CA ARG A 163 0.12 -5.37 -8.38
C ARG A 163 -1.35 -5.80 -8.31
N ALA A 164 -2.17 -5.34 -9.24
CA ALA A 164 -3.57 -5.74 -9.34
C ALA A 164 -3.68 -7.25 -9.57
N ARG A 165 -2.88 -7.81 -10.49
CA ARG A 165 -2.78 -9.24 -10.78
C ARG A 165 -2.49 -10.04 -9.53
N THR A 166 -1.43 -9.69 -8.77
CA THR A 166 -1.05 -10.39 -7.54
C THR A 166 -2.18 -10.44 -6.49
N ILE A 167 -2.98 -9.38 -6.40
CA ILE A 167 -4.13 -9.34 -5.49
C ILE A 167 -5.24 -10.25 -5.99
N LEU A 168 -5.56 -10.20 -7.30
CA LEU A 168 -6.62 -10.97 -7.92
C LEU A 168 -6.31 -12.47 -7.93
N GLU A 169 -5.06 -12.87 -8.15
CA GLU A 169 -4.60 -14.26 -8.07
C GLU A 169 -4.80 -14.87 -6.68
N ARG A 170 -4.75 -14.05 -5.63
CA ARG A 170 -4.91 -14.53 -4.25
C ARG A 170 -6.36 -14.55 -3.80
N ASP A 171 -7.09 -13.48 -4.05
CA ASP A 171 -8.48 -13.36 -3.61
C ASP A 171 -9.18 -12.20 -4.33
N PRO A 172 -9.93 -12.49 -5.42
CA PRO A 172 -10.66 -11.49 -6.19
C PRO A 172 -11.99 -11.07 -5.56
N SER A 173 -12.35 -11.60 -4.38
CA SER A 173 -13.65 -11.32 -3.76
C SER A 173 -13.76 -9.87 -3.28
N PRO A 174 -14.96 -9.29 -3.30
CA PRO A 174 -15.20 -7.94 -2.82
C PRO A 174 -14.72 -7.77 -1.36
N HIS A 175 -13.87 -6.76 -1.13
CA HIS A 175 -13.36 -6.46 0.20
C HIS A 175 -12.90 -5.01 0.30
N ARG A 176 -13.30 -4.32 1.38
CA ARG A 176 -13.03 -2.89 1.58
C ARG A 176 -11.53 -2.55 1.56
N THR A 177 -10.68 -3.35 2.20
CA THR A 177 -9.23 -3.08 2.28
C THR A 177 -8.50 -3.31 0.96
N ARG A 178 -9.01 -4.21 0.11
CA ARG A 178 -8.51 -4.43 -1.24
C ARG A 178 -9.12 -3.46 -2.25
N ARG A 179 -10.04 -2.59 -1.79
CA ARG A 179 -10.76 -1.63 -2.63
C ARG A 179 -11.50 -2.30 -3.79
N ILE A 180 -12.02 -3.51 -3.53
CA ILE A 180 -12.83 -4.27 -4.48
C ILE A 180 -14.31 -4.10 -4.11
N VAL A 181 -15.12 -3.72 -5.09
CA VAL A 181 -16.55 -3.51 -4.96
C VAL A 181 -17.27 -4.29 -6.05
N LEU A 182 -18.34 -4.99 -5.67
CA LEU A 182 -19.25 -5.60 -6.64
C LEU A 182 -20.18 -4.52 -7.21
N MET A 183 -20.23 -4.42 -8.52
CA MET A 183 -21.07 -3.46 -9.24
C MET A 183 -22.46 -4.03 -9.49
N PRO A 184 -23.50 -3.20 -9.70
CA PRO A 184 -24.85 -3.67 -10.04
C PRO A 184 -24.89 -4.53 -11.32
N SER A 185 -23.93 -4.35 -12.22
CA SER A 185 -23.77 -5.16 -13.44
C SER A 185 -23.33 -6.61 -13.20
N GLY A 186 -22.95 -6.96 -11.95
CA GLY A 186 -22.35 -8.25 -11.62
C GLY A 186 -20.82 -8.30 -11.82
N GLU A 187 -20.21 -7.29 -12.42
CA GLU A 187 -18.77 -7.16 -12.49
C GLU A 187 -18.20 -6.69 -11.15
N SER A 188 -16.98 -7.09 -10.84
CA SER A 188 -16.21 -6.51 -9.75
C SER A 188 -15.31 -5.39 -10.26
N ARG A 189 -15.16 -4.32 -9.46
CA ARG A 189 -14.26 -3.21 -9.74
C ARG A 189 -13.23 -3.07 -8.63
N MET A 190 -11.96 -3.19 -8.98
CA MET A 190 -10.85 -2.95 -8.07
C MET A 190 -10.25 -1.56 -8.33
N SER A 191 -9.98 -0.81 -7.26
CA SER A 191 -9.28 0.47 -7.35
C SER A 191 -7.78 0.25 -7.10
N CYS A 192 -6.95 0.55 -8.09
CA CYS A 192 -5.50 0.41 -8.05
C CYS A 192 -4.84 1.77 -8.36
N GLY A 193 -4.51 2.53 -7.32
CA GLY A 193 -4.02 3.90 -7.49
C GLY A 193 -5.02 4.78 -8.24
N ALA A 194 -4.55 5.42 -9.29
CA ALA A 194 -5.34 6.27 -10.18
C ALA A 194 -6.25 5.49 -11.14
N TRP A 195 -6.18 4.14 -11.17
CA TRP A 195 -6.83 3.29 -12.16
C TRP A 195 -7.90 2.38 -11.56
N ARG A 196 -8.82 1.92 -12.38
CA ARG A 196 -9.89 0.98 -12.04
C ARG A 196 -9.79 -0.23 -12.97
N VAL A 197 -9.79 -1.41 -12.37
CA VAL A 197 -9.76 -2.70 -13.06
C VAL A 197 -11.13 -3.35 -12.94
N PHE A 198 -11.79 -3.64 -14.05
CA PHE A 198 -13.07 -4.32 -14.09
C PHE A 198 -12.89 -5.78 -14.49
N TYR A 199 -13.54 -6.68 -13.77
CA TYR A 199 -13.39 -8.11 -13.99
C TYR A 199 -14.60 -8.90 -13.52
N THR A 200 -14.71 -10.12 -13.99
CA THR A 200 -15.66 -11.14 -13.52
C THR A 200 -14.90 -12.35 -13.00
N VAL A 201 -15.52 -13.12 -12.13
CA VAL A 201 -14.96 -14.35 -11.56
C VAL A 201 -15.86 -15.51 -11.92
N SER A 202 -15.29 -16.57 -12.52
CA SER A 202 -15.98 -17.82 -12.82
C SER A 202 -15.10 -19.00 -12.39
N GLY A 203 -15.52 -19.69 -11.33
CA GLY A 203 -14.69 -20.73 -10.71
C GLY A 203 -13.35 -20.15 -10.22
N GLN A 204 -12.24 -20.62 -10.75
CA GLN A 204 -10.89 -20.14 -10.44
C GLN A 204 -10.35 -19.13 -11.48
N ASN A 205 -11.16 -18.73 -12.46
CA ASN A 205 -10.76 -17.80 -13.51
C ASN A 205 -11.26 -16.39 -13.20
N VAL A 206 -10.36 -15.42 -13.26
CA VAL A 206 -10.63 -13.99 -13.21
C VAL A 206 -10.43 -13.40 -14.60
N SER A 207 -11.51 -12.95 -15.23
CA SER A 207 -11.47 -12.36 -16.56
C SER A 207 -11.54 -10.84 -16.46
N VAL A 208 -10.42 -10.16 -16.72
CA VAL A 208 -10.34 -8.70 -16.73
C VAL A 208 -10.89 -8.17 -18.04
N SER A 209 -12.00 -7.42 -17.96
CA SER A 209 -12.71 -6.91 -19.14
C SER A 209 -12.11 -5.61 -19.67
N ARG A 210 -11.79 -4.67 -18.77
CA ARG A 210 -11.30 -3.33 -19.14
C ARG A 210 -10.62 -2.61 -17.97
N ILE A 211 -9.87 -1.57 -18.34
CA ILE A 211 -9.30 -0.58 -17.42
C ILE A 211 -10.03 0.74 -17.64
N THR A 212 -10.24 1.51 -16.57
CA THR A 212 -10.75 2.90 -16.67
C THR A 212 -10.00 3.84 -15.73
N CYS A 213 -10.15 5.13 -15.94
CA CYS A 213 -9.61 6.16 -15.06
C CYS A 213 -10.30 6.17 -13.69
N GLY A 214 -9.56 6.58 -12.67
CA GLY A 214 -10.11 6.75 -11.33
C GLY A 214 -10.76 8.10 -11.09
N TYR A 215 -10.51 9.06 -11.97
CA TYR A 215 -10.98 10.42 -11.88
C TYR A 215 -11.67 10.83 -13.19
N PRO A 216 -12.82 11.51 -13.12
CA PRO A 216 -13.50 12.00 -14.32
C PRO A 216 -12.70 13.15 -14.97
N MET A 217 -12.85 13.33 -16.27
CA MET A 217 -12.16 14.36 -17.06
C MET A 217 -12.26 15.76 -16.43
N LYS A 218 -13.43 16.13 -15.92
CA LYS A 218 -13.64 17.42 -15.24
C LYS A 218 -12.69 17.63 -14.05
N SER A 219 -12.50 16.60 -13.24
CA SER A 219 -11.60 16.66 -12.08
C SER A 219 -10.13 16.70 -12.50
N LEU A 220 -9.77 15.97 -13.56
CA LEU A 220 -8.41 15.96 -14.11
C LEU A 220 -8.02 17.34 -14.68
N LEU A 221 -8.94 18.03 -15.33
CA LEU A 221 -8.71 19.38 -15.90
C LEU A 221 -8.70 20.48 -14.82
N ALA A 222 -9.48 20.32 -13.75
CA ALA A 222 -9.55 21.28 -12.65
C ALA A 222 -8.39 21.17 -11.66
N SER A 223 -7.53 20.16 -11.75
CA SER A 223 -6.53 19.84 -10.73
C SER A 223 -5.35 20.82 -10.65
N ALA A 224 -5.22 21.78 -11.57
CA ALA A 224 -4.21 22.85 -11.49
C ALA A 224 -4.33 23.72 -10.22
N THR A 225 -5.47 23.65 -9.51
CA THR A 225 -5.78 24.39 -8.28
C THR A 225 -5.81 23.54 -7.02
N LEU A 226 -5.51 22.23 -7.11
CA LEU A 226 -5.56 21.33 -5.96
C LEU A 226 -4.23 21.35 -5.18
N GLU A 227 -4.32 21.37 -3.85
CA GLU A 227 -3.17 21.24 -2.94
C GLU A 227 -2.35 19.94 -3.13
N LYS A 228 -2.96 18.92 -3.74
CA LYS A 228 -2.29 17.64 -4.07
C LYS A 228 -2.49 17.29 -5.54
N PRO A 229 -1.40 17.00 -6.28
CA PRO A 229 -1.50 16.57 -7.67
C PRO A 229 -2.24 15.21 -7.76
N ILE A 230 -3.04 15.04 -8.80
CA ILE A 230 -3.67 13.76 -9.10
C ILE A 230 -2.59 12.83 -9.70
N PRO A 231 -2.40 11.61 -9.16
CA PRO A 231 -1.43 10.68 -9.73
C PRO A 231 -1.78 10.34 -11.19
N ASP A 232 -0.75 10.19 -12.02
CA ASP A 232 -0.87 9.85 -13.46
C ASP A 232 -1.83 10.77 -14.26
N GLN A 233 -1.97 12.04 -13.86
CA GLN A 233 -2.97 12.96 -14.41
C GLN A 233 -2.91 13.05 -15.93
N LEU A 234 -1.71 13.28 -16.50
CA LEU A 234 -1.54 13.42 -17.95
C LEU A 234 -1.90 12.11 -18.69
N ALA A 235 -1.49 10.97 -18.13
CA ALA A 235 -1.83 9.66 -18.66
C ALA A 235 -3.35 9.41 -18.63
N GLN A 236 -4.05 9.78 -17.55
CA GLN A 236 -5.51 9.66 -17.45
C GLN A 236 -6.23 10.54 -18.47
N ILE A 237 -5.79 11.80 -18.67
CA ILE A 237 -6.37 12.69 -19.68
C ILE A 237 -6.20 12.12 -21.09
N ALA A 238 -5.00 11.62 -21.41
CA ALA A 238 -4.72 11.00 -22.69
C ALA A 238 -5.53 9.70 -22.88
N PHE A 239 -5.62 8.88 -21.83
CA PHE A 239 -6.40 7.65 -21.85
C PHE A 239 -7.89 7.88 -22.15
N LEU A 240 -8.52 8.87 -21.50
CA LEU A 240 -9.93 9.22 -21.72
C LEU A 240 -10.23 9.76 -23.12
N LYS A 241 -9.22 10.29 -23.81
CA LYS A 241 -9.37 10.70 -25.22
C LYS A 241 -9.40 9.50 -26.18
N VAL A 242 -8.69 8.43 -25.85
CA VAL A 242 -8.61 7.20 -26.66
C VAL A 242 -9.73 6.23 -26.28
N TRP A 243 -10.03 6.11 -24.99
CA TRP A 243 -11.07 5.26 -24.43
C TRP A 243 -11.96 6.08 -23.49
N PRO A 244 -12.93 6.83 -24.03
CA PRO A 244 -13.87 7.57 -23.21
C PRO A 244 -14.65 6.63 -22.30
N ASP A 245 -14.91 7.06 -21.06
CA ASP A 245 -15.82 6.34 -20.16
C ASP A 245 -17.22 6.31 -20.79
N PRO A 246 -17.92 5.16 -20.72
CA PRO A 246 -19.28 5.03 -21.25
C PRO A 246 -20.29 5.90 -20.54
#